data_601d19ff9e22675842c0ddcee9ab2ce4
#
_entry.id   601d19ff9e22675842c0ddcee9ab2ce4
#
_cell.length_a   1.000
_cell.length_b   1.000
_cell.length_c   1.000
_cell.angle_alpha   90.00
_cell.angle_beta   90.00
_cell.angle_gamma   90.00
#
_symmetry.space_group_name_H-M   'P 1'
#
loop_
_entity.id
_entity.type
_entity.pdbx_description
1 polymer ?
#
loop_
_entity_poly.entity_id
_entity_poly.type
_entity_poly.pdbx_seq_one_letter_code
_entity_poly.pdbx_strand_id
1 'polypeptide(L)'
;MKRKSIPILLLTGYLGAGKTTLLNHILKNQEGYKVAIIVNDIGEINVDQKLIDKNAQIQKEDTDVVGLTNGCICCTLKLDLLQQLSALASSNKFDYIIIEASGICEPIPIAQTITYANETLYSRGLPELFHLDNIICVADAARLSNEFTCGKHLLEPCEDEDSLDSLLMQQLEFCNTVILNKAETVNENEKNEIKAVIHKLCKDAGIIEASFGQVNLEELLNTHNFDSVSYTHLTLPTIR
;
A
#
# COMPACT_ATOMS: atom_id res chain seq x y z
N MET A 1 25.15 -13.40 -13.48
CA MET A 1 23.99 -13.75 -12.62
C MET A 1 22.79 -12.95 -13.12
N LYS A 2 21.63 -13.60 -13.36
CA LYS A 2 20.39 -12.86 -13.64
C LYS A 2 20.03 -12.04 -12.40
N ARG A 3 19.83 -10.75 -12.59
CA ARG A 3 19.39 -9.84 -11.51
C ARG A 3 18.01 -10.28 -11.07
N LYS A 4 17.79 -10.48 -9.77
CA LYS A 4 16.47 -10.81 -9.23
C LYS A 4 15.67 -9.51 -9.18
N SER A 5 14.44 -9.53 -9.72
CA SER A 5 13.50 -8.41 -9.60
C SER A 5 13.21 -8.14 -8.12
N ILE A 6 13.18 -6.87 -7.71
CA ILE A 6 12.91 -6.50 -6.32
C ILE A 6 11.40 -6.41 -6.11
N PRO A 7 10.84 -7.14 -5.12
CA PRO A 7 9.42 -7.05 -4.79
C PRO A 7 9.07 -5.71 -4.15
N ILE A 8 7.88 -5.20 -4.47
CA ILE A 8 7.32 -3.95 -3.97
C ILE A 8 6.03 -4.22 -3.23
N LEU A 9 5.94 -3.74 -1.97
CA LEU A 9 4.70 -3.60 -1.23
C LEU A 9 4.15 -2.19 -1.43
N LEU A 10 2.93 -2.07 -1.91
CA LEU A 10 2.18 -0.81 -1.90
C LEU A 10 1.26 -0.79 -0.68
N LEU A 11 1.55 0.12 0.25
CA LEU A 11 0.79 0.32 1.48
C LEU A 11 -0.14 1.51 1.31
N THR A 12 -1.45 1.27 1.35
CA THR A 12 -2.50 2.27 1.27
C THR A 12 -3.42 2.20 2.49
N GLY A 13 -4.40 3.07 2.56
CA GLY A 13 -5.38 3.15 3.64
C GLY A 13 -5.53 4.59 4.14
N TYR A 14 -6.68 4.93 4.64
CA TYR A 14 -7.05 6.29 5.00
C TYR A 14 -6.19 6.86 6.15
N LEU A 15 -6.26 8.20 6.32
CA LEU A 15 -5.56 8.91 7.39
C LEU A 15 -5.93 8.36 8.77
N GLY A 16 -4.93 8.12 9.61
CA GLY A 16 -5.11 7.60 10.97
C GLY A 16 -5.42 6.10 11.06
N ALA A 17 -5.51 5.35 9.95
CA ALA A 17 -5.76 3.90 9.97
C ALA A 17 -4.62 3.09 10.61
N GLY A 18 -3.40 3.65 10.66
CA GLY A 18 -2.25 3.02 11.30
C GLY A 18 -1.16 2.55 10.32
N LYS A 19 -1.10 3.09 9.10
CA LYS A 19 -0.05 2.77 8.10
C LYS A 19 1.35 2.94 8.66
N THR A 20 1.66 4.11 9.20
CA THR A 20 2.96 4.42 9.81
C THR A 20 3.28 3.52 11.02
N THR A 21 2.25 3.10 11.77
CA THR A 21 2.42 2.15 12.89
C THR A 21 2.82 0.77 12.35
N LEU A 22 2.13 0.28 11.32
CA LEU A 22 2.46 -0.96 10.64
C LEU A 22 3.86 -0.91 10.01
N LEU A 23 4.19 0.20 9.34
CA LEU A 23 5.50 0.40 8.75
C LEU A 23 6.61 0.34 9.80
N ASN A 24 6.43 1.01 10.94
CA ASN A 24 7.35 0.93 12.07
C ASN A 24 7.45 -0.49 12.66
N HIS A 25 6.36 -1.26 12.65
CA HIS A 25 6.39 -2.66 13.06
C HIS A 25 7.23 -3.50 12.09
N ILE A 26 7.04 -3.33 10.78
CA ILE A 26 7.84 -4.00 9.74
C ILE A 26 9.32 -3.66 9.91
N LEU A 27 9.67 -2.38 10.09
CA LEU A 27 11.05 -1.91 10.25
C LEU A 27 11.75 -2.47 11.48
N LYS A 28 11.02 -2.71 12.55
CA LYS A 28 11.58 -3.29 13.79
C LYS A 28 11.80 -4.79 13.69
N ASN A 29 11.11 -5.48 12.81
CA ASN A 29 11.07 -6.95 12.73
C ASN A 29 11.49 -7.45 11.34
N GLN A 30 12.48 -6.82 10.71
CA GLN A 30 12.88 -7.08 9.31
C GLN A 30 13.36 -8.52 9.02
N GLU A 31 13.59 -9.35 10.03
CA GLU A 31 13.99 -10.77 9.88
C GLU A 31 15.13 -11.00 8.88
N GLY A 32 16.04 -10.00 8.78
CA GLY A 32 17.18 -10.02 7.85
C GLY A 32 16.91 -9.42 6.46
N TYR A 33 15.72 -8.91 6.19
CA TYR A 33 15.43 -8.16 4.95
C TYR A 33 16.01 -6.75 5.02
N LYS A 34 16.66 -6.33 3.94
CA LYS A 34 17.07 -4.93 3.72
C LYS A 34 15.96 -4.22 2.98
N VAL A 35 15.20 -3.40 3.70
CA VAL A 35 14.00 -2.74 3.20
C VAL A 35 14.29 -1.28 2.87
N ALA A 36 13.97 -0.86 1.65
CA ALA A 36 13.89 0.56 1.27
C ALA A 36 12.44 1.04 1.40
N ILE A 37 12.26 2.27 1.85
CA ILE A 37 10.94 2.87 2.00
C ILE A 37 10.85 4.13 1.15
N ILE A 38 9.79 4.24 0.36
CA ILE A 38 9.38 5.45 -0.33
C ILE A 38 8.11 5.95 0.35
N VAL A 39 8.19 7.12 0.99
CA VAL A 39 7.03 7.77 1.62
C VAL A 39 6.53 8.84 0.67
N ASN A 40 5.26 8.73 0.26
CA ASN A 40 4.60 9.70 -0.60
C ASN A 40 3.65 10.56 0.26
N ASP A 41 4.17 11.63 0.84
CA ASP A 41 3.37 12.57 1.62
C ASP A 41 3.05 13.81 0.78
N ILE A 42 1.77 14.02 0.48
CA ILE A 42 1.27 15.18 -0.24
C ILE A 42 0.88 16.25 0.77
N GLY A 43 1.81 17.15 1.03
CA GLY A 43 1.51 18.41 1.72
C GLY A 43 1.55 18.36 3.25
N GLU A 44 2.33 19.27 3.79
CA GLU A 44 2.61 19.60 5.19
C GLU A 44 3.62 18.69 5.93
N ILE A 45 4.88 19.11 5.77
CA ILE A 45 5.95 18.90 6.77
C ILE A 45 6.05 17.48 7.38
N ASN A 46 6.74 16.58 6.70
CA ASN A 46 7.59 15.48 7.24
C ASN A 46 7.31 14.99 8.70
N VAL A 47 6.04 14.89 9.11
CA VAL A 47 5.72 14.36 10.43
C VAL A 47 5.97 12.86 10.45
N ASP A 48 5.55 12.16 9.40
CA ASP A 48 5.70 10.71 9.30
C ASP A 48 7.16 10.32 9.06
N GLN A 49 7.90 11.05 8.22
CA GLN A 49 9.33 10.84 8.03
C GLN A 49 10.11 11.07 9.34
N LYS A 50 9.76 12.11 10.14
CA LYS A 50 10.37 12.34 11.45
C LYS A 50 9.98 11.28 12.48
N LEU A 51 8.78 10.70 12.40
CA LEU A 51 8.36 9.61 13.28
C LEU A 51 9.06 8.31 12.93
N ILE A 52 9.25 8.04 11.64
CA ILE A 52 10.03 6.92 11.14
C ILE A 52 11.50 7.10 11.57
N ASP A 53 12.11 8.27 11.31
CA ASP A 53 13.51 8.56 11.69
C ASP A 53 13.76 8.51 13.20
N LYS A 54 12.81 8.97 14.02
CA LYS A 54 12.94 8.92 15.49
C LYS A 54 12.86 7.50 16.05
N ASN A 55 12.06 6.64 15.43
CA ASN A 55 11.90 5.25 15.85
C ASN A 55 12.96 4.32 15.23
N ALA A 56 13.55 4.71 14.09
CA ALA A 56 14.64 4.02 13.40
C ALA A 56 16.04 4.27 14.00
N GLN A 57 16.16 4.83 15.23
CA GLN A 57 17.45 4.89 15.93
C GLN A 57 18.05 3.51 16.28
N ILE A 58 17.37 2.45 15.87
CA ILE A 58 17.86 1.08 16.01
C ILE A 58 18.37 0.62 14.64
N GLN A 59 19.70 0.72 14.45
CA GLN A 59 20.48 0.24 13.29
C GLN A 59 20.39 1.09 12.02
N LYS A 60 21.18 2.15 11.98
CA LYS A 60 21.36 3.06 10.81
C LYS A 60 22.03 2.45 9.57
N GLU A 61 22.39 1.18 9.55
CA GLU A 61 23.17 0.60 8.44
C GLU A 61 22.33 -0.13 7.38
N ASP A 62 21.08 -0.50 7.67
CA ASP A 62 20.28 -1.38 6.79
C ASP A 62 18.96 -0.81 6.30
N THR A 63 18.63 0.47 6.56
CA THR A 63 17.38 1.09 6.13
C THR A 63 17.64 2.47 5.53
N ASP A 64 17.36 2.65 4.23
CA ASP A 64 17.32 3.97 3.60
C ASP A 64 15.86 4.40 3.44
N VAL A 65 15.47 5.49 4.13
CA VAL A 65 14.17 6.16 3.96
C VAL A 65 14.33 7.27 2.94
N VAL A 66 13.63 7.15 1.82
CA VAL A 66 13.66 8.16 0.75
C VAL A 66 12.31 8.87 0.71
N GLY A 67 12.30 10.15 1.02
CA GLY A 67 11.10 11.00 0.92
C GLY A 67 10.89 11.53 -0.49
N LEU A 68 9.66 11.50 -0.99
CA LEU A 68 9.24 12.23 -2.18
C LEU A 68 8.96 13.68 -1.78
N THR A 69 9.75 14.63 -2.25
CA THR A 69 9.72 16.02 -1.78
C THR A 69 8.78 16.96 -2.54
N ASN A 70 8.05 16.52 -3.56
CA ASN A 70 7.26 17.43 -4.40
C ASN A 70 5.87 16.90 -4.79
N GLY A 71 4.83 17.41 -4.18
CA GLY A 71 3.48 17.68 -4.70
C GLY A 71 2.70 16.54 -5.42
N CYS A 72 1.41 16.73 -5.63
CA CYS A 72 0.41 15.83 -6.25
C CYS A 72 0.88 14.80 -7.29
N ILE A 73 0.42 13.56 -7.16
CA ILE A 73 0.67 12.38 -8.03
C ILE A 73 0.21 12.55 -9.50
N CYS A 74 -0.09 13.76 -9.96
CA CYS A 74 -0.56 14.02 -11.33
C CYS A 74 0.54 14.14 -12.33
N CYS A 75 1.17 13.35 -12.98
CA CYS A 75 2.12 13.45 -14.12
C CYS A 75 3.61 13.60 -13.80
N THR A 76 4.05 14.52 -12.96
CA THR A 76 5.47 14.71 -12.63
C THR A 76 5.99 13.62 -11.70
N LEU A 77 5.18 13.18 -10.76
CA LEU A 77 5.53 12.15 -9.76
C LEU A 77 5.69 10.74 -10.33
N LYS A 78 5.05 10.42 -11.45
CA LYS A 78 5.24 9.10 -12.08
C LYS A 78 6.70 8.91 -12.52
N LEU A 79 7.32 9.95 -13.07
CA LEU A 79 8.73 9.91 -13.50
C LEU A 79 9.66 9.86 -12.28
N ASP A 80 9.39 10.66 -11.25
CA ASP A 80 10.21 10.71 -10.03
C ASP A 80 10.15 9.37 -9.28
N LEU A 81 8.96 8.77 -9.16
CA LEU A 81 8.78 7.44 -8.58
C LEU A 81 9.59 6.38 -9.35
N LEU A 82 9.49 6.36 -10.69
CA LEU A 82 10.22 5.41 -11.53
C LEU A 82 11.74 5.60 -11.46
N GLN A 83 12.20 6.86 -11.38
CA GLN A 83 13.64 7.14 -11.21
C GLN A 83 14.13 6.62 -9.85
N GLN A 84 13.40 6.85 -8.77
CA GLN A 84 13.75 6.34 -7.44
C GLN A 84 13.72 4.82 -7.38
N LEU A 85 12.67 4.18 -7.89
CA LEU A 85 12.58 2.72 -7.98
C LEU A 85 13.74 2.13 -8.76
N SER A 86 14.09 2.75 -9.90
CA SER A 86 15.20 2.31 -10.73
C SER A 86 16.55 2.50 -10.02
N ALA A 87 16.73 3.60 -9.28
CA ALA A 87 17.95 3.86 -8.50
C ALA A 87 18.09 2.84 -7.35
N LEU A 88 17.02 2.60 -6.59
CA LEU A 88 17.00 1.61 -5.51
C LEU A 88 17.27 0.21 -6.05
N ALA A 89 16.58 -0.20 -7.12
CA ALA A 89 16.81 -1.49 -7.76
C ALA A 89 18.23 -1.61 -8.29
N SER A 90 18.81 -0.52 -8.80
CA SER A 90 20.17 -0.50 -9.34
C SER A 90 21.25 -0.56 -8.27
N SER A 91 20.97 -0.14 -7.05
CA SER A 91 21.94 -0.11 -5.94
C SER A 91 22.36 -1.50 -5.47
N ASN A 92 21.56 -2.53 -5.67
CA ASN A 92 21.71 -3.90 -5.15
C ASN A 92 21.88 -3.97 -3.62
N LYS A 93 21.38 -2.97 -2.90
CA LYS A 93 21.46 -2.90 -1.44
C LYS A 93 20.24 -3.50 -0.75
N PHE A 94 19.09 -3.52 -1.43
CA PHE A 94 17.80 -3.82 -0.84
C PHE A 94 17.22 -5.12 -1.41
N ASP A 95 16.53 -5.84 -0.55
CA ASP A 95 15.82 -7.07 -0.87
C ASP A 95 14.32 -6.81 -1.13
N TYR A 96 13.81 -5.67 -0.61
CA TYR A 96 12.40 -5.32 -0.66
C TYR A 96 12.21 -3.79 -0.68
N ILE A 97 11.16 -3.32 -1.36
CA ILE A 97 10.78 -1.90 -1.37
C ILE A 97 9.36 -1.77 -0.82
N ILE A 98 9.12 -0.82 0.08
CA ILE A 98 7.78 -0.47 0.55
C ILE A 98 7.47 0.95 0.08
N ILE A 99 6.33 1.12 -0.59
CA ILE A 99 5.79 2.43 -0.96
C ILE A 99 4.61 2.72 -0.04
N GLU A 100 4.73 3.72 0.83
CA GLU A 100 3.61 4.23 1.61
C GLU A 100 2.90 5.31 0.81
N ALA A 101 1.67 5.03 0.37
CA ALA A 101 0.82 6.01 -0.27
C ALA A 101 0.20 6.95 0.78
N SER A 102 0.02 8.22 0.42
CA SER A 102 -0.75 9.16 1.25
C SER A 102 -2.15 8.61 1.55
N GLY A 103 -2.67 8.92 2.74
CA GLY A 103 -3.99 8.46 3.16
C GLY A 103 -5.16 8.97 2.30
N ILE A 104 -4.90 9.94 1.43
CA ILE A 104 -5.87 10.49 0.46
C ILE A 104 -5.56 10.10 -0.98
N CYS A 105 -4.63 9.16 -1.21
CA CYS A 105 -4.27 8.71 -2.55
C CYS A 105 -5.01 7.44 -2.93
N GLU A 106 -5.37 7.37 -4.21
CA GLU A 106 -5.82 6.15 -4.86
C GLU A 106 -4.61 5.23 -5.14
N PRO A 107 -4.71 3.93 -4.87
CA PRO A 107 -3.61 3.00 -5.13
C PRO A 107 -3.38 2.71 -6.62
N ILE A 108 -4.44 2.81 -7.45
CA ILE A 108 -4.43 2.44 -8.86
C ILE A 108 -3.35 3.16 -9.67
N PRO A 109 -3.20 4.51 -9.63
CA PRO A 109 -2.21 5.20 -10.44
C PRO A 109 -0.76 4.79 -10.13
N ILE A 110 -0.47 4.43 -8.88
CA ILE A 110 0.85 3.96 -8.46
C ILE A 110 1.10 2.56 -9.03
N ALA A 111 0.16 1.65 -8.85
CA ALA A 111 0.24 0.28 -9.36
C ALA A 111 0.38 0.25 -10.89
N GLN A 112 -0.43 1.04 -11.61
CA GLN A 112 -0.32 1.18 -13.07
C GLN A 112 1.05 1.71 -13.51
N THR A 113 1.61 2.67 -12.78
CA THR A 113 2.93 3.23 -13.10
C THR A 113 4.02 2.15 -13.02
N ILE A 114 3.98 1.31 -11.99
CA ILE A 114 4.93 0.21 -11.79
C ILE A 114 4.76 -0.86 -12.88
N THR A 115 3.52 -1.26 -13.15
CA THR A 115 3.20 -2.28 -14.16
C THR A 115 3.62 -1.82 -15.57
N TYR A 116 3.27 -0.59 -15.95
CA TYR A 116 3.62 -0.02 -17.25
C TYR A 116 5.15 0.10 -17.45
N ALA A 117 5.89 0.42 -16.39
CA ALA A 117 7.35 0.44 -16.45
C ALA A 117 7.92 -0.94 -16.78
N ASN A 118 7.40 -2.00 -16.19
CA ASN A 118 7.83 -3.37 -16.46
C ASN A 118 7.48 -3.81 -17.88
N GLU A 119 6.28 -3.50 -18.35
CA GLU A 119 5.89 -3.76 -19.76
C GLU A 119 6.82 -3.06 -20.75
N THR A 120 7.20 -1.81 -20.44
CA THR A 120 8.16 -1.04 -21.25
C THR A 120 9.54 -1.67 -21.24
N LEU A 121 10.03 -2.15 -20.11
CA LEU A 121 11.30 -2.87 -20.03
C LEU A 121 11.25 -4.18 -20.84
N TYR A 122 10.17 -4.95 -20.65
CA TYR A 122 9.96 -6.20 -21.37
C TYR A 122 9.91 -6.01 -22.89
N SER A 123 9.18 -4.99 -23.39
CA SER A 123 9.10 -4.69 -24.83
C SER A 123 10.45 -4.32 -25.46
N ARG A 124 11.40 -3.84 -24.63
CA ARG A 124 12.78 -3.52 -25.04
C ARG A 124 13.76 -4.69 -24.84
N GLY A 125 13.29 -5.86 -24.44
CA GLY A 125 14.12 -7.02 -24.13
C GLY A 125 15.01 -6.85 -22.89
N LEU A 126 14.65 -5.91 -22.01
CA LEU A 126 15.34 -5.65 -20.73
C LEU A 126 14.74 -6.48 -19.61
N PRO A 127 15.53 -6.89 -18.61
CA PRO A 127 15.03 -7.63 -17.47
C PRO A 127 14.14 -6.73 -16.59
N GLU A 128 13.17 -7.33 -15.95
CA GLU A 128 12.39 -6.70 -14.90
C GLU A 128 13.30 -6.30 -13.72
N LEU A 129 13.18 -5.06 -13.28
CA LEU A 129 13.98 -4.53 -12.17
C LEU A 129 13.27 -4.64 -10.83
N PHE A 130 11.96 -4.47 -10.84
CA PHE A 130 11.08 -4.52 -9.67
C PHE A 130 9.68 -5.01 -10.08
N HIS A 131 8.90 -5.51 -9.14
CA HIS A 131 7.51 -5.94 -9.39
C HIS A 131 6.65 -5.70 -8.15
N LEU A 132 5.35 -5.51 -8.36
CA LEU A 132 4.39 -5.51 -7.25
C LEU A 132 4.25 -6.92 -6.68
N ASP A 133 4.42 -7.05 -5.39
CA ASP A 133 4.23 -8.29 -4.64
C ASP A 133 2.84 -8.30 -3.99
N ASN A 134 2.46 -7.18 -3.36
CA ASN A 134 1.19 -7.05 -2.65
C ASN A 134 0.74 -5.58 -2.62
N ILE A 135 -0.58 -5.36 -2.65
CA ILE A 135 -1.21 -4.08 -2.34
C ILE A 135 -1.99 -4.27 -1.05
N ILE A 136 -1.55 -3.60 0.00
CA ILE A 136 -2.15 -3.71 1.34
C ILE A 136 -2.91 -2.43 1.67
N CYS A 137 -4.20 -2.59 2.03
CA CYS A 137 -5.01 -1.53 2.60
C CYS A 137 -5.10 -1.68 4.11
N VAL A 138 -4.66 -0.66 4.85
CA VAL A 138 -4.89 -0.60 6.30
C VAL A 138 -6.21 0.09 6.56
N ALA A 139 -7.17 -0.65 7.11
CA ALA A 139 -8.50 -0.19 7.44
C ALA A 139 -8.66 -0.06 8.97
N ASP A 140 -9.27 1.03 9.42
CA ASP A 140 -9.57 1.30 10.83
C ASP A 140 -10.91 0.67 11.21
N ALA A 141 -10.89 -0.39 12.03
CA ALA A 141 -12.09 -1.11 12.45
C ALA A 141 -13.09 -0.20 13.22
N ALA A 142 -12.55 0.66 14.11
CA ALA A 142 -13.41 1.59 14.89
C ALA A 142 -14.12 2.58 13.96
N ARG A 143 -13.40 3.09 12.95
CA ARG A 143 -13.96 4.03 11.98
C ARG A 143 -15.01 3.37 11.10
N LEU A 144 -14.72 2.18 10.57
CA LEU A 144 -15.67 1.42 9.76
C LEU A 144 -16.95 1.10 10.54
N SER A 145 -16.84 0.76 11.84
CA SER A 145 -17.98 0.51 12.68
C SER A 145 -18.79 1.79 12.92
N ASN A 146 -18.15 2.87 13.37
CA ASN A 146 -18.86 4.06 13.89
C ASN A 146 -19.32 5.03 12.80
N GLU A 147 -18.50 5.27 11.78
CA GLU A 147 -18.77 6.27 10.73
C GLU A 147 -19.48 5.66 9.52
N PHE A 148 -19.24 4.37 9.23
CA PHE A 148 -19.70 3.70 8.01
C PHE A 148 -20.65 2.52 8.27
N THR A 149 -21.24 2.43 9.44
CA THR A 149 -22.19 1.34 9.81
C THR A 149 -21.60 -0.04 9.47
N CYS A 150 -20.45 -0.35 10.04
CA CYS A 150 -19.64 -1.54 9.73
C CYS A 150 -19.30 -1.66 8.22
N GLY A 151 -19.11 -0.53 7.55
CA GLY A 151 -18.75 -0.45 6.13
C GLY A 151 -19.95 -0.56 5.18
N LYS A 152 -21.19 -0.68 5.67
CA LYS A 152 -22.37 -0.86 4.81
C LYS A 152 -22.62 0.35 3.90
N HIS A 153 -22.32 1.57 4.34
CA HIS A 153 -22.41 2.78 3.53
C HIS A 153 -21.51 2.73 2.30
N LEU A 154 -20.38 2.04 2.37
CA LEU A 154 -19.47 1.89 1.22
C LEU A 154 -20.04 1.01 0.10
N LEU A 155 -21.14 0.31 0.34
CA LEU A 155 -21.85 -0.48 -0.67
C LEU A 155 -22.95 0.30 -1.38
N GLU A 156 -23.26 1.52 -0.93
CA GLU A 156 -24.27 2.39 -1.53
C GLU A 156 -23.64 3.18 -2.70
N PRO A 157 -24.43 3.53 -3.72
CA PRO A 157 -23.93 4.35 -4.82
C PRO A 157 -23.45 5.69 -4.29
N CYS A 158 -22.19 6.04 -4.58
CA CYS A 158 -21.63 7.32 -4.22
C CYS A 158 -21.85 8.31 -5.37
N GLU A 159 -22.53 9.44 -5.10
CA GLU A 159 -22.79 10.48 -6.11
C GLU A 159 -21.57 11.40 -6.32
N ASP A 160 -20.69 11.46 -5.34
CA ASP A 160 -19.50 12.34 -5.34
C ASP A 160 -18.24 11.47 -5.36
N GLU A 161 -17.56 11.43 -6.51
CA GLU A 161 -16.32 10.67 -6.69
C GLU A 161 -15.17 11.17 -5.80
N ASP A 162 -15.20 12.44 -5.40
CA ASP A 162 -14.19 13.05 -4.51
C ASP A 162 -14.52 12.85 -3.02
N SER A 163 -15.58 12.12 -2.70
CA SER A 163 -15.99 11.89 -1.32
C SER A 163 -15.05 10.93 -0.58
N LEU A 164 -15.09 11.00 0.75
CA LEU A 164 -14.37 10.08 1.63
C LEU A 164 -14.79 8.62 1.39
N ASP A 165 -16.08 8.40 1.17
CA ASP A 165 -16.67 7.08 0.95
C ASP A 165 -16.13 6.46 -0.34
N SER A 166 -16.08 7.25 -1.42
CA SER A 166 -15.50 6.84 -2.70
C SER A 166 -14.02 6.47 -2.55
N LEU A 167 -13.24 7.30 -1.86
CA LEU A 167 -11.82 7.02 -1.62
C LEU A 167 -11.60 5.74 -0.81
N LEU A 168 -12.34 5.55 0.29
CA LEU A 168 -12.25 4.35 1.11
C LEU A 168 -12.67 3.10 0.33
N MET A 169 -13.74 3.21 -0.46
CA MET A 169 -14.19 2.14 -1.34
C MET A 169 -13.10 1.73 -2.32
N GLN A 170 -12.49 2.69 -3.02
CA GLN A 170 -11.41 2.44 -3.96
C GLN A 170 -10.17 1.81 -3.29
N GLN A 171 -9.79 2.29 -2.10
CA GLN A 171 -8.66 1.73 -1.36
C GLN A 171 -8.91 0.27 -0.96
N LEU A 172 -10.15 -0.09 -0.61
CA LEU A 172 -10.53 -1.46 -0.27
C LEU A 172 -10.71 -2.35 -1.50
N GLU A 173 -11.29 -1.81 -2.58
CA GLU A 173 -11.60 -2.57 -3.81
C GLU A 173 -10.33 -3.02 -4.54
N PHE A 174 -9.29 -2.17 -4.55
CA PHE A 174 -8.06 -2.41 -5.31
C PHE A 174 -6.88 -2.93 -4.49
N CYS A 175 -7.13 -3.55 -3.34
CA CYS A 175 -6.08 -4.19 -2.55
C CYS A 175 -6.13 -5.72 -2.66
N ASN A 176 -4.98 -6.37 -2.40
CA ASN A 176 -4.88 -7.82 -2.32
C ASN A 176 -5.04 -8.31 -0.87
N THR A 177 -4.69 -7.45 0.07
CA THR A 177 -4.75 -7.76 1.50
C THR A 177 -5.30 -6.54 2.26
N VAL A 178 -6.27 -6.76 3.13
CA VAL A 178 -6.77 -5.76 4.07
C VAL A 178 -6.25 -6.07 5.46
N ILE A 179 -5.58 -5.12 6.08
CA ILE A 179 -5.27 -5.19 7.51
C ILE A 179 -6.36 -4.43 8.25
N LEU A 180 -7.25 -5.18 8.89
CA LEU A 180 -8.27 -4.63 9.76
C LEU A 180 -7.63 -4.27 11.10
N ASN A 181 -7.08 -3.06 11.16
CA ASN A 181 -6.36 -2.55 12.33
C ASN A 181 -7.32 -1.98 13.38
N LYS A 182 -6.83 -1.84 14.61
CA LYS A 182 -7.61 -1.46 15.79
C LYS A 182 -8.76 -2.45 16.06
N ALA A 183 -8.56 -3.71 15.73
CA ALA A 183 -9.57 -4.76 15.87
C ALA A 183 -10.02 -4.97 17.31
N GLU A 184 -9.21 -4.57 18.27
CA GLU A 184 -9.54 -4.60 19.71
C GLU A 184 -10.62 -3.58 20.11
N THR A 185 -10.94 -2.61 19.26
CA THR A 185 -11.92 -1.54 19.55
C THR A 185 -13.35 -1.89 19.18
N VAL A 186 -13.56 -2.98 18.46
CA VAL A 186 -14.86 -3.45 17.98
C VAL A 186 -15.15 -4.87 18.46
N ASN A 187 -16.43 -5.22 18.61
CA ASN A 187 -16.82 -6.56 19.02
C ASN A 187 -16.81 -7.56 17.83
N GLU A 188 -16.93 -8.86 18.14
CA GLU A 188 -16.86 -9.93 17.11
C GLU A 188 -17.97 -9.82 16.06
N ASN A 189 -19.16 -9.37 16.42
CA ASN A 189 -20.25 -9.21 15.44
C ASN A 189 -19.93 -8.10 14.46
N GLU A 190 -19.44 -6.96 14.94
CA GLU A 190 -19.00 -5.83 14.11
C GLU A 190 -17.86 -6.23 13.19
N LYS A 191 -16.87 -6.97 13.70
CA LYS A 191 -15.77 -7.51 12.87
C LYS A 191 -16.29 -8.38 11.72
N ASN A 192 -17.21 -9.28 12.03
CA ASN A 192 -17.80 -10.17 11.03
C ASN A 192 -18.60 -9.39 9.97
N GLU A 193 -19.34 -8.35 10.38
CA GLU A 193 -20.03 -7.48 9.43
C GLU A 193 -19.06 -6.70 8.55
N ILE A 194 -18.01 -6.12 9.13
CA ILE A 194 -16.96 -5.41 8.38
C ILE A 194 -16.28 -6.35 7.36
N LYS A 195 -15.89 -7.55 7.78
CA LYS A 195 -15.29 -8.55 6.88
C LYS A 195 -16.23 -8.92 5.73
N ALA A 196 -17.52 -9.09 6.03
CA ALA A 196 -18.51 -9.39 5.00
C ALA A 196 -18.66 -8.26 3.97
N VAL A 197 -18.54 -7.00 4.39
CA VAL A 197 -18.53 -5.85 3.49
C VAL A 197 -17.25 -5.82 2.65
N ILE A 198 -16.08 -6.00 3.28
CA ILE A 198 -14.80 -6.04 2.57
C ILE A 198 -14.83 -7.13 1.48
N HIS A 199 -15.31 -8.33 1.79
CA HIS A 199 -15.44 -9.41 0.78
C HIS A 199 -16.46 -9.13 -0.32
N LYS A 200 -17.40 -8.21 -0.13
CA LYS A 200 -18.28 -7.77 -1.21
C LYS A 200 -17.59 -6.75 -2.13
N LEU A 201 -16.74 -5.88 -1.58
CA LEU A 201 -15.97 -4.91 -2.34
C LEU A 201 -14.80 -5.57 -3.07
N CYS A 202 -14.05 -6.42 -2.36
CA CYS A 202 -12.91 -7.15 -2.90
C CYS A 202 -13.01 -8.64 -2.49
N LYS A 203 -13.54 -9.45 -3.39
CA LYS A 203 -13.88 -10.85 -3.13
C LYS A 203 -12.64 -11.71 -2.78
N ASP A 204 -11.53 -11.41 -3.42
CA ASP A 204 -10.30 -12.20 -3.34
C ASP A 204 -9.28 -11.64 -2.34
N ALA A 205 -9.59 -10.51 -1.67
CA ALA A 205 -8.69 -9.94 -0.68
C ALA A 205 -8.58 -10.80 0.57
N GLY A 206 -7.34 -11.06 0.99
CA GLY A 206 -7.05 -11.61 2.32
C GLY A 206 -7.37 -10.57 3.40
N ILE A 207 -7.93 -10.99 4.54
CA ILE A 207 -8.19 -10.09 5.67
C ILE A 207 -7.40 -10.57 6.88
N ILE A 208 -6.58 -9.68 7.43
CA ILE A 208 -5.76 -9.92 8.62
C ILE A 208 -6.22 -8.95 9.72
N GLU A 209 -6.61 -9.47 10.87
CA GLU A 209 -6.90 -8.64 12.03
C GLU A 209 -5.60 -8.21 12.70
N ALA A 210 -5.54 -6.94 13.07
CA ALA A 210 -4.38 -6.37 13.74
C ALA A 210 -4.79 -5.44 14.88
N SER A 211 -3.96 -5.41 15.89
CA SER A 211 -3.99 -4.42 16.97
C SER A 211 -2.65 -3.70 16.98
N PHE A 212 -2.68 -2.37 16.97
CA PHE A 212 -1.47 -1.54 16.91
C PHE A 212 -0.53 -1.88 15.75
N GLY A 213 -1.08 -2.32 14.60
CA GLY A 213 -0.31 -2.68 13.41
C GLY A 213 0.59 -3.91 13.58
N GLN A 214 0.36 -4.74 14.58
CA GLN A 214 1.14 -5.97 14.80
C GLN A 214 0.58 -7.09 13.93
N VAL A 215 1.39 -7.53 12.97
CA VAL A 215 1.08 -8.58 12.00
C VAL A 215 2.33 -9.41 11.77
N ASN A 216 2.16 -10.68 11.42
CA ASN A 216 3.27 -11.54 11.02
C ASN A 216 3.80 -11.08 9.65
N LEU A 217 5.11 -10.85 9.53
CA LEU A 217 5.72 -10.36 8.30
C LEU A 217 5.62 -11.32 7.12
N GLU A 218 5.59 -12.62 7.38
CA GLU A 218 5.39 -13.65 6.35
C GLU A 218 4.03 -13.51 5.62
N GLU A 219 3.03 -12.88 6.28
CA GLU A 219 1.72 -12.62 5.68
C GLU A 219 1.70 -11.34 4.84
N LEU A 220 2.76 -10.51 4.93
CA LEU A 220 2.85 -9.21 4.26
C LEU A 220 3.86 -9.20 3.11
N LEU A 221 5.00 -9.86 3.28
CA LEU A 221 6.16 -9.77 2.40
C LEU A 221 6.38 -11.06 1.62
N ASN A 222 6.76 -10.95 0.34
CA ASN A 222 6.95 -12.08 -0.59
C ASN A 222 5.74 -13.00 -0.72
N THR A 223 4.55 -12.42 -0.67
CA THR A 223 3.28 -13.14 -0.72
C THR A 223 2.89 -13.54 -2.14
N HIS A 224 3.40 -12.81 -3.14
CA HIS A 224 3.03 -12.96 -4.57
C HIS A 224 1.51 -12.85 -4.80
N ASN A 225 0.84 -12.02 -3.99
CA ASN A 225 -0.61 -11.85 -4.07
C ASN A 225 -1.05 -10.94 -5.21
N PHE A 226 -0.14 -10.13 -5.77
CA PHE A 226 -0.48 -9.23 -6.87
C PHE A 226 -0.47 -9.97 -8.20
N ASP A 227 -1.63 -9.98 -8.89
CA ASP A 227 -1.76 -10.49 -10.25
C ASP A 227 -2.03 -9.34 -11.23
N SER A 228 -1.05 -9.03 -12.08
CA SER A 228 -1.14 -7.94 -13.06
C SER A 228 -2.25 -8.15 -14.11
N VAL A 229 -2.61 -9.41 -14.41
CA VAL A 229 -3.65 -9.73 -15.41
C VAL A 229 -5.04 -9.37 -14.87
N SER A 230 -5.34 -9.78 -13.64
CA SER A 230 -6.60 -9.44 -12.98
C SER A 230 -6.73 -7.92 -12.80
N TYR A 231 -5.62 -7.24 -12.50
CA TYR A 231 -5.60 -5.80 -12.27
C TYR A 231 -5.83 -4.97 -13.54
N THR A 232 -5.32 -5.40 -14.70
CA THR A 232 -5.54 -4.71 -15.98
C THR A 232 -7.00 -4.77 -16.44
N HIS A 233 -7.73 -5.82 -16.12
CA HIS A 233 -9.15 -5.93 -16.45
C HIS A 233 -10.06 -5.01 -15.62
N LEU A 234 -9.66 -4.68 -14.38
CA LEU A 234 -10.41 -3.78 -13.49
C LEU A 234 -10.22 -2.30 -13.86
N THR A 235 -9.13 -1.96 -14.54
CA THR A 235 -8.73 -0.57 -14.82
C THR A 235 -9.04 -0.09 -16.23
N LEU A 236 -9.60 -0.93 -17.11
CA LEU A 236 -10.09 -0.48 -18.40
C LEU A 236 -11.41 0.29 -18.20
N PRO A 237 -11.47 1.59 -18.58
CA PRO A 237 -12.75 2.31 -18.54
C PRO A 237 -13.74 1.53 -19.40
N THR A 238 -14.84 1.12 -18.80
CA THR A 238 -16.01 0.62 -19.55
C THR A 238 -16.52 1.81 -20.34
N ILE A 239 -16.07 1.93 -21.60
CA ILE A 239 -16.65 2.89 -22.55
C ILE A 239 -18.10 2.43 -22.74
N ARG A 240 -19.00 3.11 -22.06
CA ARG A 240 -20.43 3.10 -22.34
C ARG A 240 -20.83 4.37 -23.04
#